data_db40208e2f73f3f651de1086ffde4a8a
#
_entry.id   db40208e2f73f3f651de1086ffde4a8a
#
_cell.length_a   1.000
_cell.length_b   1.000
_cell.length_c   1.000
_cell.angle_alpha   90.00
_cell.angle_beta   90.00
_cell.angle_gamma   90.00
#
_symmetry.space_group_name_H-M   'P 1'
#
loop_
_entity.id
_entity.type
_entity.pdbx_description
1 polymer ?
#
loop_
_entity_poly.entity_id
_entity_poly.type
_entity_poly.pdbx_seq_one_letter_code
_entity_poly.pdbx_strand_id
1 'polypeptide(L)'
;VNPLWSFYDEGINPRTRTYSLFALTGTREFMEAVGNWGFLAQVPFGELFWEIRNFVSIVYALLHERLPYARVYHAHTTGYASLLGAAGARDYGTSFLLTEHNLYIRDTVNTKLERNMAKPVTTDYAFLNEEREHPGLGPVTLDERAWSVWFVEMGRFCYPSADMATYLYPKALEEARGIGAPIDQMNEGEKDRAIILPNGMLIESVAEAYYARQA
;
A
#
# COMPACT_ATOMS: atom_id res chain seq x y z
N VAL A 1 13.02 12.65 3.75
CA VAL A 1 11.86 12.73 2.82
C VAL A 1 11.84 11.44 2.03
N ASN A 2 10.69 10.76 1.95
CA ASN A 2 10.56 9.54 1.16
C ASN A 2 10.77 9.88 -0.33
N PRO A 3 11.70 9.21 -1.05
CA PRO A 3 12.00 9.51 -2.45
C PRO A 3 10.78 9.36 -3.39
N LEU A 4 9.76 8.61 -2.99
CA LEU A 4 8.53 8.48 -3.75
C LEU A 4 7.76 9.80 -3.87
N TRP A 5 7.93 10.74 -2.92
CA TRP A 5 7.33 12.07 -3.03
C TRP A 5 7.97 12.92 -4.12
N SER A 6 9.28 12.86 -4.31
CA SER A 6 9.94 13.54 -5.43
C SER A 6 9.44 12.97 -6.76
N PHE A 7 9.31 11.66 -6.85
CA PHE A 7 8.76 10.99 -8.02
C PHE A 7 7.31 11.39 -8.32
N TYR A 8 6.48 11.49 -7.26
CA TYR A 8 5.11 12.00 -7.40
C TYR A 8 5.09 13.42 -7.92
N ASP A 9 5.84 14.32 -7.29
CA ASP A 9 5.86 15.75 -7.63
C ASP A 9 6.37 16.00 -9.07
N GLU A 10 7.38 15.26 -9.51
CA GLU A 10 8.02 15.50 -10.80
C GLU A 10 7.32 14.81 -11.99
N GLY A 11 6.73 13.64 -11.76
CA GLY A 11 6.24 12.79 -12.85
C GLY A 11 4.74 12.55 -12.89
N ILE A 12 4.02 12.76 -11.78
CA ILE A 12 2.61 12.38 -11.66
C ILE A 12 1.73 13.57 -11.29
N ASN A 13 2.08 14.35 -10.27
CA ASN A 13 1.28 15.42 -9.74
C ASN A 13 0.93 16.48 -10.82
N PRO A 14 -0.36 16.70 -11.13
CA PRO A 14 -0.77 17.63 -12.19
C PRO A 14 -0.43 19.09 -11.93
N ARG A 15 -0.01 19.43 -10.69
CA ARG A 15 0.34 20.81 -10.30
C ARG A 15 1.83 21.11 -10.50
N THR A 16 2.68 20.09 -10.36
CA THR A 16 4.13 20.28 -10.25
C THR A 16 4.94 19.48 -11.27
N ARG A 17 4.35 18.44 -11.87
CA ARG A 17 5.06 17.54 -12.80
C ARG A 17 5.69 18.31 -13.95
N THR A 18 6.92 17.99 -14.22
CA THR A 18 7.68 18.54 -15.35
C THR A 18 7.60 17.68 -16.61
N TYR A 19 7.22 16.40 -16.45
CA TYR A 19 7.02 15.43 -17.53
C TYR A 19 5.87 14.48 -17.19
N SER A 20 5.37 13.77 -18.18
CA SER A 20 4.38 12.70 -17.94
C SER A 20 5.09 11.38 -17.77
N LEU A 21 5.03 10.81 -16.58
CA LEU A 21 5.56 9.47 -16.31
C LEU A 21 4.99 8.43 -17.27
N PHE A 22 3.69 8.51 -17.55
CA PHE A 22 3.02 7.59 -18.48
C PHE A 22 3.59 7.68 -19.91
N ALA A 23 3.90 8.90 -20.39
CA ALA A 23 4.54 9.08 -21.69
C ALA A 23 5.99 8.59 -21.68
N LEU A 24 6.70 8.85 -20.58
CA LEU A 24 8.10 8.42 -20.42
C LEU A 24 8.26 6.90 -20.56
N THR A 25 7.35 6.11 -20.00
CA THR A 25 7.40 4.64 -20.09
C THR A 25 7.25 4.10 -21.52
N GLY A 26 6.81 4.92 -22.45
CA GLY A 26 6.75 4.58 -23.88
C GLY A 26 7.99 4.94 -24.66
N THR A 27 9.00 5.58 -24.04
CA THR A 27 10.24 5.96 -24.74
C THR A 27 11.24 4.82 -24.75
N ARG A 28 12.03 4.78 -25.80
CA ARG A 28 13.10 3.79 -25.96
C ARG A 28 14.15 3.92 -24.87
N GLU A 29 14.57 5.13 -24.57
CA GLU A 29 15.59 5.45 -23.57
C GLU A 29 15.21 4.97 -22.18
N PHE A 30 13.95 5.16 -21.79
CA PHE A 30 13.43 4.66 -20.53
C PHE A 30 13.48 3.13 -20.47
N MET A 31 12.99 2.46 -21.52
CA MET A 31 12.94 1.00 -21.57
C MET A 31 14.34 0.37 -21.63
N GLU A 32 15.28 1.00 -22.33
CA GLU A 32 16.69 0.57 -22.32
C GLU A 32 17.33 0.73 -20.93
N ALA A 33 17.09 1.85 -20.24
CA ALA A 33 17.60 2.07 -18.90
C ALA A 33 17.06 1.03 -17.90
N VAL A 34 15.76 0.77 -17.91
CA VAL A 34 15.13 -0.21 -17.03
C VAL A 34 15.55 -1.64 -17.38
N GLY A 35 15.59 -1.99 -18.67
CA GLY A 35 15.97 -3.31 -19.15
C GLY A 35 17.42 -3.68 -18.84
N ASN A 36 18.30 -2.69 -18.63
CA ASN A 36 19.69 -2.92 -18.21
C ASN A 36 19.87 -2.94 -16.68
N TRP A 37 18.79 -2.81 -15.89
CA TRP A 37 18.89 -2.68 -14.45
C TRP A 37 18.83 -4.04 -13.74
N GLY A 38 20.00 -4.50 -13.25
CA GLY A 38 20.12 -5.68 -12.39
C GLY A 38 19.49 -6.95 -13.00
N PHE A 39 18.65 -7.62 -12.26
CA PHE A 39 17.96 -8.86 -12.70
C PHE A 39 16.97 -8.63 -13.84
N LEU A 40 16.49 -7.40 -14.04
CA LEU A 40 15.55 -7.07 -15.12
C LEU A 40 16.17 -7.25 -16.51
N ALA A 41 17.50 -7.22 -16.62
CA ALA A 41 18.20 -7.50 -17.86
C ALA A 41 17.95 -8.92 -18.44
N GLN A 42 17.44 -9.84 -17.60
CA GLN A 42 17.13 -11.21 -18.00
C GLN A 42 15.65 -11.39 -18.40
N VAL A 43 14.82 -10.38 -18.17
CA VAL A 43 13.38 -10.41 -18.46
C VAL A 43 13.15 -10.08 -19.94
N PRO A 44 12.31 -10.86 -20.67
CA PRO A 44 11.97 -10.52 -22.05
C PRO A 44 11.37 -9.12 -22.15
N PHE A 45 11.81 -8.35 -23.15
CA PHE A 45 11.38 -6.95 -23.33
C PHE A 45 9.87 -6.76 -23.31
N GLY A 46 9.11 -7.65 -24.00
CA GLY A 46 7.65 -7.54 -24.05
C GLY A 46 7.00 -7.72 -22.69
N GLU A 47 7.47 -8.65 -21.87
CA GLU A 47 7.00 -8.88 -20.50
C GLU A 47 7.32 -7.67 -19.63
N LEU A 48 8.58 -7.21 -19.63
CA LEU A 48 9.01 -6.03 -18.87
C LEU A 48 8.21 -4.78 -19.24
N PHE A 49 7.99 -4.54 -20.54
CA PHE A 49 7.22 -3.39 -21.03
C PHE A 49 5.78 -3.41 -20.47
N TRP A 50 5.08 -4.54 -20.56
CA TRP A 50 3.70 -4.61 -20.12
C TRP A 50 3.58 -4.53 -18.60
N GLU A 51 4.49 -5.14 -17.83
CA GLU A 51 4.50 -5.01 -16.38
C GLU A 51 4.68 -3.56 -15.93
N ILE A 52 5.66 -2.84 -16.48
CA ILE A 52 5.87 -1.43 -16.18
C ILE A 52 4.63 -0.60 -16.56
N ARG A 53 4.05 -0.86 -17.72
CA ARG A 53 2.85 -0.15 -18.18
C ARG A 53 1.66 -0.42 -17.26
N ASN A 54 1.49 -1.62 -16.77
CA ASN A 54 0.43 -1.96 -15.82
C ASN A 54 0.58 -1.17 -14.52
N PHE A 55 1.76 -1.17 -13.90
CA PHE A 55 2.04 -0.39 -12.70
C PHE A 55 1.78 1.10 -12.89
N VAL A 56 2.42 1.68 -13.89
CA VAL A 56 2.32 3.12 -14.15
C VAL A 56 0.91 3.53 -14.51
N SER A 57 0.17 2.70 -15.25
CA SER A 57 -1.22 2.99 -15.62
C SER A 57 -2.14 3.11 -14.40
N ILE A 58 -2.00 2.22 -13.42
CA ILE A 58 -2.82 2.25 -12.21
C ILE A 58 -2.52 3.51 -11.39
N VAL A 59 -1.24 3.76 -11.09
CA VAL A 59 -0.82 4.93 -10.32
C VAL A 59 -1.20 6.23 -11.03
N TYR A 60 -0.96 6.28 -12.33
CA TYR A 60 -1.29 7.45 -13.14
C TYR A 60 -2.80 7.69 -13.19
N ALA A 61 -3.62 6.65 -13.39
CA ALA A 61 -5.07 6.76 -13.41
C ALA A 61 -5.63 7.34 -12.11
N LEU A 62 -5.02 7.01 -10.97
CA LEU A 62 -5.44 7.51 -9.66
C LEU A 62 -5.00 8.95 -9.38
N LEU A 63 -3.80 9.33 -9.79
CA LEU A 63 -3.12 10.54 -9.29
C LEU A 63 -2.85 11.61 -10.36
N HIS A 64 -3.22 11.39 -11.63
CA HIS A 64 -2.91 12.31 -12.72
C HIS A 64 -3.81 13.54 -12.79
N GLU A 65 -4.93 13.54 -12.07
CA GLU A 65 -5.86 14.65 -11.98
C GLU A 65 -5.79 15.34 -10.61
N ARG A 66 -6.25 16.57 -10.56
CA ARG A 66 -6.33 17.32 -9.31
C ARG A 66 -7.39 16.72 -8.40
N LEU A 67 -6.96 16.34 -7.20
CA LEU A 67 -7.89 15.92 -6.16
C LEU A 67 -8.73 17.11 -5.67
N PRO A 68 -9.99 16.91 -5.27
CA PRO A 68 -10.80 17.97 -4.68
C PRO A 68 -10.21 18.40 -3.33
N TYR A 69 -10.31 19.68 -3.00
CA TYR A 69 -9.91 20.17 -1.69
C TYR A 69 -10.76 19.55 -0.59
N ALA A 70 -10.10 19.06 0.46
CA ALA A 70 -10.75 18.61 1.69
C ALA A 70 -9.90 19.03 2.90
N ARG A 71 -10.54 19.35 4.02
CA ARG A 71 -9.84 19.66 5.28
C ARG A 71 -9.22 18.41 5.91
N VAL A 72 -9.81 17.25 5.65
CA VAL A 72 -9.32 15.94 6.09
C VAL A 72 -9.59 14.96 4.96
N TYR A 73 -8.57 14.20 4.60
CA TYR A 73 -8.71 13.02 3.76
C TYR A 73 -8.71 11.78 4.65
N HIS A 74 -9.71 10.93 4.49
CA HIS A 74 -9.83 9.73 5.31
C HIS A 74 -9.88 8.49 4.41
N ALA A 75 -8.91 7.61 4.57
CA ALA A 75 -8.91 6.30 3.93
C ALA A 75 -9.24 5.21 4.94
N HIS A 76 -10.10 4.26 4.55
CA HIS A 76 -10.54 3.16 5.39
C HIS A 76 -9.70 1.88 5.23
N THR A 77 -8.58 1.97 4.53
CA THR A 77 -7.60 0.88 4.39
C THR A 77 -6.33 1.42 3.75
N THR A 78 -5.19 0.79 4.04
CA THR A 78 -3.95 1.05 3.31
C THR A 78 -4.04 0.40 1.93
N GLY A 79 -3.76 1.18 0.88
CA GLY A 79 -3.87 0.74 -0.50
C GLY A 79 -4.05 1.94 -1.42
N TYR A 80 -4.74 1.76 -2.52
CA TYR A 80 -4.98 2.83 -3.50
C TYR A 80 -5.75 4.02 -2.91
N ALA A 81 -6.70 3.77 -2.00
CA ALA A 81 -7.43 4.84 -1.32
C ALA A 81 -6.50 5.70 -0.43
N SER A 82 -5.54 5.07 0.24
CA SER A 82 -4.58 5.78 1.06
C SER A 82 -3.54 6.56 0.23
N LEU A 83 -3.20 6.11 -0.98
CA LEU A 83 -2.40 6.91 -1.92
C LEU A 83 -3.11 8.23 -2.26
N LEU A 84 -4.39 8.18 -2.56
CA LEU A 84 -5.21 9.37 -2.83
C LEU A 84 -5.27 10.28 -1.59
N GLY A 85 -5.52 9.70 -0.41
CA GLY A 85 -5.56 10.45 0.85
C GLY A 85 -4.25 11.17 1.15
N ALA A 86 -3.13 10.47 1.05
CA ALA A 86 -1.80 11.01 1.28
C ALA A 86 -1.44 12.11 0.27
N ALA A 87 -1.71 11.87 -1.03
CA ALA A 87 -1.45 12.85 -2.09
C ALA A 87 -2.31 14.11 -1.90
N GLY A 88 -3.62 13.96 -1.62
CA GLY A 88 -4.52 15.08 -1.40
C GLY A 88 -4.14 15.91 -0.18
N ALA A 89 -3.84 15.28 0.94
CA ALA A 89 -3.41 15.98 2.15
C ALA A 89 -2.11 16.76 1.92
N ARG A 90 -1.14 16.16 1.23
CA ARG A 90 0.12 16.81 0.86
C ARG A 90 -0.11 18.02 -0.05
N ASP A 91 -0.91 17.87 -1.11
CA ASP A 91 -1.15 18.92 -2.11
C ASP A 91 -1.80 20.18 -1.54
N TYR A 92 -2.59 20.02 -0.50
CA TYR A 92 -3.33 21.10 0.14
C TYR A 92 -2.83 21.48 1.53
N GLY A 93 -1.83 20.79 2.08
CA GLY A 93 -1.34 20.99 3.44
C GLY A 93 -2.41 20.75 4.49
N THR A 94 -3.23 19.70 4.29
CA THR A 94 -4.34 19.32 5.18
C THR A 94 -4.07 17.96 5.81
N SER A 95 -4.99 17.44 6.63
CA SER A 95 -4.76 16.21 7.39
C SER A 95 -5.14 14.96 6.62
N PHE A 96 -4.37 13.87 6.85
CA PHE A 96 -4.67 12.52 6.39
C PHE A 96 -4.91 11.58 7.58
N LEU A 97 -6.12 10.99 7.61
CA LEU A 97 -6.53 9.95 8.57
C LEU A 97 -6.58 8.61 7.86
N LEU A 98 -5.95 7.59 8.46
CA LEU A 98 -5.98 6.21 7.97
C LEU A 98 -6.67 5.31 9.00
N THR A 99 -7.66 4.52 8.58
CA THR A 99 -8.29 3.48 9.40
C THR A 99 -8.03 2.12 8.79
N GLU A 100 -7.38 1.23 9.54
CA GLU A 100 -7.18 -0.16 9.14
C GLU A 100 -8.28 -1.05 9.75
N HIS A 101 -9.23 -1.47 8.91
CA HIS A 101 -10.23 -2.46 9.28
C HIS A 101 -9.68 -3.89 9.24
N ASN A 102 -8.73 -4.13 8.35
CA ASN A 102 -7.88 -5.31 8.22
C ASN A 102 -6.53 -4.84 7.70
N LEU A 103 -5.52 -5.68 7.73
CA LEU A 103 -4.22 -5.36 7.14
C LEU A 103 -4.23 -5.67 5.64
N TYR A 104 -4.80 -4.74 4.87
CA TYR A 104 -4.99 -4.90 3.43
C TYR A 104 -3.72 -5.35 2.69
N ILE A 105 -2.58 -4.77 3.03
CA ILE A 105 -1.28 -5.13 2.40
C ILE A 105 -0.93 -6.58 2.68
N ARG A 106 -1.00 -7.02 3.95
CA ARG A 106 -0.75 -8.41 4.33
C ARG A 106 -1.69 -9.36 3.60
N ASP A 107 -2.97 -9.04 3.61
CA ASP A 107 -4.00 -9.89 3.03
C ASP A 107 -3.84 -9.99 1.50
N THR A 108 -3.53 -8.89 0.84
CA THR A 108 -3.32 -8.85 -0.62
C THR A 108 -2.06 -9.62 -1.02
N VAL A 109 -0.95 -9.42 -0.31
CA VAL A 109 0.31 -10.13 -0.57
C VAL A 109 0.13 -11.63 -0.33
N ASN A 110 -0.49 -12.03 0.79
CA ASN A 110 -0.70 -13.44 1.09
C ASN A 110 -1.66 -14.11 0.09
N THR A 111 -2.71 -13.40 -0.36
CA THR A 111 -3.58 -13.88 -1.43
C THR A 111 -2.81 -14.09 -2.74
N LYS A 112 -1.99 -13.10 -3.13
CA LYS A 112 -1.21 -13.16 -4.38
C LYS A 112 -0.20 -14.32 -4.38
N LEU A 113 0.43 -14.56 -3.25
CA LEU A 113 1.42 -15.61 -3.07
C LEU A 113 0.80 -16.96 -2.67
N GLU A 114 -0.52 -17.06 -2.57
CA GLU A 114 -1.25 -18.25 -2.11
C GLU A 114 -0.71 -18.78 -0.77
N ARG A 115 -0.50 -17.86 0.19
CA ARG A 115 -0.02 -18.15 1.55
C ARG A 115 -1.16 -18.03 2.56
N ASN A 116 -0.98 -18.65 3.72
CA ASN A 116 -1.90 -18.44 4.83
C ASN A 116 -2.01 -16.95 5.19
N MET A 117 -3.25 -16.46 5.34
CA MET A 117 -3.57 -15.05 5.58
C MET A 117 -2.95 -14.49 6.88
N ALA A 118 -2.62 -15.35 7.84
CA ALA A 118 -2.00 -14.94 9.10
C ALA A 118 -0.47 -14.81 9.02
N LYS A 119 0.16 -15.18 7.91
CA LYS A 119 1.61 -15.06 7.76
C LYS A 119 2.05 -13.59 7.72
N PRO A 120 3.14 -13.25 8.41
CA PRO A 120 3.64 -11.89 8.40
C PRO A 120 4.14 -11.49 7.01
N VAL A 121 3.98 -10.20 6.71
CA VAL A 121 4.56 -9.52 5.56
C VAL A 121 5.39 -8.37 6.12
N THR A 122 6.64 -8.25 5.67
CA THR A 122 7.61 -7.32 6.24
C THR A 122 8.38 -6.55 5.17
N THR A 123 8.94 -5.42 5.55
CA THR A 123 9.68 -4.51 4.65
C THR A 123 11.06 -5.00 4.25
N ASP A 124 11.54 -6.10 4.81
CA ASP A 124 12.78 -6.77 4.40
C ASP A 124 12.57 -7.78 3.26
N TYR A 125 11.29 -8.00 2.88
CA TYR A 125 10.89 -8.93 1.80
C TYR A 125 11.31 -10.39 2.01
N ALA A 126 11.66 -10.80 3.22
CA ALA A 126 12.09 -12.17 3.52
C ALA A 126 11.03 -13.20 3.10
N PHE A 127 9.76 -12.85 3.22
CA PHE A 127 8.62 -13.68 2.84
C PHE A 127 8.61 -14.10 1.35
N LEU A 128 9.27 -13.36 0.45
CA LEU A 128 9.36 -13.71 -0.99
C LEU A 128 10.30 -14.88 -1.27
N ASN A 129 11.11 -15.26 -0.30
CA ASN A 129 12.08 -16.37 -0.40
C ASN A 129 11.66 -17.56 0.46
N GLU A 130 10.49 -17.51 1.12
CA GLU A 130 9.96 -18.63 1.87
C GLU A 130 9.50 -19.76 0.92
N GLU A 131 9.56 -20.99 1.41
CA GLU A 131 9.01 -22.14 0.71
C GLU A 131 7.50 -21.99 0.52
N ARG A 132 7.00 -22.31 -0.68
CA ARG A 132 5.57 -22.25 -1.00
C ARG A 132 4.79 -23.28 -0.18
N GLU A 133 3.65 -22.89 0.35
CA GLU A 133 2.79 -23.79 1.15
C GLU A 133 2.19 -24.92 0.30
N HIS A 134 2.02 -24.67 -1.00
CA HIS A 134 1.48 -25.62 -1.94
C HIS A 134 2.58 -26.12 -2.89
N PRO A 135 3.02 -27.39 -2.79
CA PRO A 135 4.14 -27.92 -3.58
C PRO A 135 3.98 -27.82 -5.11
N GLY A 136 2.75 -27.63 -5.58
CA GLY A 136 2.46 -27.49 -7.02
C GLY A 136 2.70 -26.11 -7.62
N LEU A 137 2.99 -25.08 -6.81
CA LEU A 137 3.05 -23.69 -7.27
C LEU A 137 4.45 -23.35 -7.79
N GLY A 138 5.39 -24.01 -7.96
CA GLY A 138 6.72 -23.58 -8.42
C GLY A 138 7.29 -22.35 -7.69
N PRO A 139 8.36 -21.74 -8.16
CA PRO A 139 8.96 -20.56 -7.54
C PRO A 139 8.07 -19.32 -7.71
N VAL A 140 8.28 -18.32 -6.81
CA VAL A 140 7.61 -17.00 -6.92
C VAL A 140 7.98 -16.34 -8.25
N THR A 141 6.97 -16.05 -9.05
CA THR A 141 7.12 -15.45 -10.39
C THR A 141 7.55 -13.96 -10.28
N LEU A 142 7.98 -13.39 -11.42
CA LEU A 142 8.30 -11.96 -11.49
C LEU A 142 7.09 -11.09 -11.14
N ASP A 143 5.90 -11.42 -11.69
CA ASP A 143 4.65 -10.72 -11.43
C ASP A 143 4.27 -10.77 -9.95
N GLU A 144 4.25 -11.95 -9.33
CA GLU A 144 3.96 -12.10 -7.91
C GLU A 144 4.94 -11.30 -7.04
N ARG A 145 6.23 -11.31 -7.38
CA ARG A 145 7.27 -10.56 -6.68
C ARG A 145 7.06 -9.06 -6.83
N ALA A 146 6.89 -8.59 -8.05
CA ALA A 146 6.73 -7.18 -8.36
C ALA A 146 5.50 -6.57 -7.66
N TRP A 147 4.35 -7.22 -7.72
CA TRP A 147 3.15 -6.75 -7.06
C TRP A 147 3.24 -6.84 -5.53
N SER A 148 3.87 -7.88 -4.98
CA SER A 148 4.08 -7.98 -3.54
C SER A 148 4.95 -6.84 -3.00
N VAL A 149 6.07 -6.55 -3.68
CA VAL A 149 6.93 -5.39 -3.37
C VAL A 149 6.15 -4.09 -3.49
N TRP A 150 5.37 -3.92 -4.55
CA TRP A 150 4.52 -2.73 -4.75
C TRP A 150 3.59 -2.48 -3.57
N PHE A 151 2.87 -3.48 -3.09
CA PHE A 151 1.95 -3.32 -1.95
C PHE A 151 2.69 -2.99 -0.66
N VAL A 152 3.84 -3.60 -0.40
CA VAL A 152 4.67 -3.27 0.77
C VAL A 152 5.19 -1.84 0.70
N GLU A 153 5.71 -1.41 -0.47
CA GLU A 153 6.18 -0.03 -0.67
C GLU A 153 5.04 0.99 -0.54
N MET A 154 3.82 0.64 -0.96
CA MET A 154 2.64 1.45 -0.73
C MET A 154 2.38 1.67 0.76
N GLY A 155 2.55 0.64 1.59
CA GLY A 155 2.49 0.77 3.06
C GLY A 155 3.56 1.70 3.60
N ARG A 156 4.82 1.49 3.20
CA ARG A 156 5.94 2.37 3.57
C ARG A 156 5.76 3.82 3.17
N PHE A 157 4.96 4.08 2.14
CA PHE A 157 4.62 5.43 1.70
C PHE A 157 3.43 6.02 2.47
N CYS A 158 2.35 5.25 2.64
CA CYS A 158 1.10 5.75 3.19
C CYS A 158 1.10 5.86 4.71
N TYR A 159 1.64 4.88 5.45
CA TYR A 159 1.64 4.93 6.91
C TYR A 159 2.36 6.14 7.49
N PRO A 160 3.60 6.47 7.06
CA PRO A 160 4.26 7.68 7.55
C PRO A 160 3.60 8.99 7.13
N SER A 161 2.77 8.95 6.08
CA SER A 161 2.05 10.13 5.57
C SER A 161 0.79 10.43 6.37
N ALA A 162 0.28 9.48 7.16
CA ALA A 162 -0.90 9.69 7.98
C ALA A 162 -0.56 10.51 9.24
N ASP A 163 -1.36 11.55 9.52
CA ASP A 163 -1.30 12.29 10.78
C ASP A 163 -1.81 11.43 11.93
N MET A 164 -2.74 10.52 11.64
CA MET A 164 -3.28 9.56 12.59
C MET A 164 -3.69 8.28 11.87
N ALA A 165 -3.35 7.13 12.47
CA ALA A 165 -3.81 5.81 12.04
C ALA A 165 -4.62 5.13 13.15
N THR A 166 -5.75 4.52 12.80
CA THR A 166 -6.57 3.76 13.74
C THR A 166 -6.58 2.28 13.35
N TYR A 167 -6.52 1.41 14.34
CA TYR A 167 -6.49 -0.05 14.19
C TYR A 167 -7.59 -0.69 15.04
N LEU A 168 -8.19 -1.77 14.57
CA LEU A 168 -9.29 -2.41 15.30
C LEU A 168 -8.84 -3.20 16.54
N TYR A 169 -7.60 -3.68 16.55
CA TYR A 169 -7.07 -4.52 17.64
C TYR A 169 -5.53 -4.42 17.73
N PRO A 170 -4.95 -4.73 18.90
CA PRO A 170 -3.51 -4.55 19.14
C PRO A 170 -2.60 -5.28 18.16
N LYS A 171 -2.97 -6.51 17.78
CA LYS A 171 -2.16 -7.30 16.85
C LYS A 171 -2.08 -6.67 15.45
N ALA A 172 -3.15 -6.00 14.98
CA ALA A 172 -3.12 -5.29 13.71
C ALA A 172 -2.10 -4.14 13.72
N LEU A 173 -2.00 -3.44 14.84
CA LEU A 173 -1.01 -2.40 15.06
C LEU A 173 0.43 -2.95 15.02
N GLU A 174 0.69 -4.08 15.69
CA GLU A 174 2.01 -4.73 15.68
C GLU A 174 2.41 -5.20 14.27
N GLU A 175 1.47 -5.80 13.54
CA GLU A 175 1.71 -6.27 12.18
C GLU A 175 1.92 -5.11 11.19
N ALA A 176 1.19 -3.99 11.37
CA ALA A 176 1.39 -2.78 10.58
C ALA A 176 2.80 -2.19 10.76
N ARG A 177 3.39 -2.33 11.95
CA ARG A 177 4.79 -1.96 12.21
C ARG A 177 5.75 -2.70 11.27
N GLY A 178 5.55 -3.99 11.08
CA GLY A 178 6.32 -4.82 10.14
C GLY A 178 6.23 -4.35 8.69
N ILE A 179 5.16 -3.67 8.33
CA ILE A 179 4.90 -3.13 6.97
C ILE A 179 5.30 -1.64 6.84
N GLY A 180 5.91 -1.06 7.87
CA GLY A 180 6.46 0.29 7.83
C GLY A 180 5.64 1.37 8.54
N ALA A 181 4.63 1.01 9.33
CA ALA A 181 3.95 1.98 10.19
C ALA A 181 4.92 2.52 11.26
N PRO A 182 5.07 3.85 11.42
CA PRO A 182 6.08 4.48 12.27
C PRO A 182 5.67 4.50 13.75
N ILE A 183 5.29 3.36 14.30
CA ILE A 183 4.72 3.25 15.65
C ILE A 183 5.76 3.48 16.74
N ASP A 184 7.04 3.13 16.47
CA ASP A 184 8.15 3.25 17.41
C ASP A 184 8.94 4.57 17.29
N GLN A 185 8.61 5.44 16.34
CA GLN A 185 9.35 6.67 16.07
C GLN A 185 8.71 7.91 16.72
N MET A 186 7.83 7.67 17.69
CA MET A 186 7.17 8.76 18.41
C MET A 186 8.12 9.29 19.46
N ASN A 187 8.51 10.55 19.32
CA ASN A 187 9.26 11.26 20.35
C ASN A 187 8.39 11.42 21.61
N GLU A 188 9.00 11.33 22.80
CA GLU A 188 8.33 11.67 24.05
C GLU A 188 7.67 13.05 23.92
N GLY A 189 6.33 13.09 24.00
CA GLY A 189 5.54 14.32 23.88
C GLY A 189 4.78 14.52 22.56
N GLU A 190 5.02 13.72 21.53
CA GLU A 190 4.12 13.65 20.38
C GLU A 190 2.88 12.83 20.73
N LYS A 191 1.69 13.31 20.36
CA LYS A 191 0.45 12.54 20.52
C LYS A 191 0.56 11.26 19.72
N ASP A 192 0.11 10.16 20.33
CA ASP A 192 0.05 8.87 19.68
C ASP A 192 -0.63 8.99 18.32
N ARG A 193 0.13 8.80 17.24
CA ARG A 193 -0.40 8.80 15.88
C ARG A 193 -1.14 7.48 15.56
N ALA A 194 -1.04 6.51 16.44
CA ALA A 194 -1.67 5.20 16.30
C ALA A 194 -2.58 4.93 17.49
N ILE A 195 -3.85 4.68 17.22
CA ILE A 195 -4.86 4.36 18.25
C ILE A 195 -5.56 3.04 17.91
N ILE A 196 -5.88 2.29 18.95
CA ILE A 196 -6.77 1.12 18.82
C ILE A 196 -8.20 1.60 19.02
N LEU A 197 -9.01 1.45 17.98
CA LEU A 197 -10.43 1.82 17.95
C LEU A 197 -11.25 0.60 17.50
N PRO A 198 -11.69 -0.26 18.45
CA PRO A 198 -12.48 -1.44 18.12
C PRO A 198 -13.81 -1.06 17.46
N ASN A 199 -14.25 -1.87 16.51
CA ASN A 199 -15.60 -1.73 15.96
C ASN A 199 -16.63 -1.93 17.07
N GLY A 200 -17.61 -1.02 17.10
CA GLY A 200 -18.80 -1.20 17.96
C GLY A 200 -19.70 -2.30 17.39
N MET A 201 -20.37 -3.02 18.28
CA MET A 201 -21.42 -3.96 17.92
C MET A 201 -22.60 -3.77 18.90
N LEU A 202 -23.82 -3.76 18.37
CA LEU A 202 -25.05 -3.76 19.17
C LEU A 202 -25.26 -5.17 19.73
N ILE A 203 -24.68 -5.43 20.89
CA ILE A 203 -24.70 -6.76 21.56
C ILE A 203 -26.15 -7.20 21.82
N GLU A 204 -27.00 -6.28 22.19
CA GLU A 204 -28.43 -6.55 22.48
C GLU A 204 -29.14 -7.17 21.29
N SER A 205 -29.02 -6.58 20.10
CA SER A 205 -29.65 -7.10 18.87
C SER A 205 -29.08 -8.46 18.43
N VAL A 206 -27.80 -8.72 18.69
CA VAL A 206 -27.17 -10.03 18.42
C VAL A 206 -27.68 -11.08 19.42
N ALA A 207 -27.80 -10.74 20.71
CA ALA A 207 -28.34 -11.62 21.73
C ALA A 207 -29.81 -11.97 21.45
N GLU A 208 -30.64 -10.99 21.09
CA GLU A 208 -32.03 -11.22 20.71
C GLU A 208 -32.15 -12.17 19.51
N ALA A 209 -31.36 -11.96 18.45
CA ALA A 209 -31.34 -12.82 17.29
C ALA A 209 -30.86 -14.25 17.61
N TYR A 210 -29.90 -14.39 18.53
CA TYR A 210 -29.41 -15.69 19.00
C TYR A 210 -30.47 -16.47 19.75
N TYR A 211 -31.14 -15.83 20.72
CA TYR A 211 -32.19 -16.49 21.50
C TYR A 211 -33.46 -16.79 20.68
N ALA A 212 -33.81 -15.91 19.71
CA ALA A 212 -34.93 -16.17 18.81
C ALA A 212 -34.74 -17.40 17.91
N ARG A 213 -33.48 -17.82 17.67
CA ARG A 213 -33.18 -19.05 16.92
C ARG A 213 -33.25 -20.33 17.74
N GLN A 214 -33.26 -20.22 19.07
CA GLN A 214 -33.33 -21.37 19.97
C GLN A 214 -34.75 -21.66 20.46
N ALA A 215 -35.69 -20.78 20.22
CA ALA A 215 -37.12 -20.94 20.53
C ALA A 215 -37.88 -21.52 19.31
#